data_e1296ab0cbd30d3baf9b727680a4f938
#
_entry.id   e1296ab0cbd30d3baf9b727680a4f938
#
_cell.length_a   1.000
_cell.length_b   1.000
_cell.length_c   1.000
_cell.angle_alpha   90.00
_cell.angle_beta   90.00
_cell.angle_gamma   90.00
#
_symmetry.space_group_name_H-M   'P 1'
#
loop_
_entity.id
_entity.type
_entity.pdbx_description
1 polymer ?
#
loop_
_entity_poly.entity_id
_entity_poly.type
_entity_poly.pdbx_seq_one_letter_code
_entity_poly.pdbx_strand_id
1 'polypeptide(L)'
;MVVLPSNSAETIKRVTKRFNFSADNVIKISGTNKAFLVSSYVRIIIGSLLITFQSPGSSMSVFDLLATRVELGTPASQRQIEALAKATPEDRRAELSRIASEGVYQSEILPKRYSILDLLEDHPACELSFAAYIDMLKPLSPRQYSISSSPLAAAQFNTAKSHTQQTTLASITYDVHDTPARSGNGRIFKGVASTYLSACEPGARIRCFVRPTNAAFHLPPDPETPIIMIAAGTGIAPMRGFIQERAVIASGGQQKFGPAILYFGCRHHEKDFIYAEELKQWEKDKVVSVRPAFSKTGPPGSVKYVPERIWDEREEIAKLFLDGAKIFVCGSASKLAKSTSEICKKIWLEKNPGKSDEDANEWLDKQKEDRYVSDVFE
;
A
#
# COMPACT_ATOMS: atom_id res chain seq x y z
N MET A 1 -6.11 4.06 -6.57
CA MET A 1 -7.11 4.77 -5.72
C MET A 1 -6.43 5.30 -4.48
N VAL A 2 -6.75 6.50 -4.06
CA VAL A 2 -6.26 7.11 -2.82
C VAL A 2 -7.43 7.18 -1.83
N VAL A 3 -7.27 6.57 -0.66
CA VAL A 3 -8.29 6.51 0.40
C VAL A 3 -7.87 7.43 1.53
N LEU A 4 -8.82 8.23 2.04
CA LEU A 4 -8.66 9.03 3.24
C LEU A 4 -9.25 8.22 4.42
N PRO A 5 -8.40 7.57 5.23
CA PRO A 5 -8.89 6.70 6.31
C PRO A 5 -9.34 7.50 7.52
N SER A 6 -9.91 6.79 8.49
CA SER A 6 -10.17 7.27 9.84
C SER A 6 -9.45 6.39 10.86
N ASN A 7 -8.95 6.98 11.94
CA ASN A 7 -8.48 6.20 13.07
C ASN A 7 -9.63 5.43 13.73
N SER A 8 -9.33 4.27 14.29
CA SER A 8 -10.34 3.42 14.92
C SER A 8 -10.90 4.04 16.20
N ALA A 9 -12.19 3.80 16.48
CA ALA A 9 -12.82 4.23 17.71
C ALA A 9 -12.11 3.74 18.98
N GLU A 10 -11.49 2.55 18.90
CA GLU A 10 -10.69 1.98 19.99
C GLU A 10 -9.46 2.84 20.28
N THR A 11 -8.70 3.23 19.25
CA THR A 11 -7.51 4.09 19.42
C THR A 11 -7.91 5.48 19.92
N ILE A 12 -9.01 6.04 19.41
CA ILE A 12 -9.54 7.32 19.88
C ILE A 12 -9.90 7.22 21.37
N LYS A 13 -10.56 6.14 21.79
CA LYS A 13 -10.92 5.90 23.21
C LYS A 13 -9.68 5.81 24.10
N ARG A 14 -8.57 5.22 23.64
CA ARG A 14 -7.31 5.21 24.40
C ARG A 14 -6.79 6.64 24.64
N VAL A 15 -6.81 7.49 23.61
CA VAL A 15 -6.40 8.90 23.72
C VAL A 15 -7.30 9.66 24.69
N THR A 16 -8.62 9.59 24.49
CA THR A 16 -9.58 10.33 25.34
C THR A 16 -9.49 9.89 26.80
N LYS A 17 -9.27 8.59 27.06
CA LYS A 17 -9.02 8.06 28.42
C LYS A 17 -7.71 8.61 28.99
N ARG A 18 -6.63 8.65 28.24
CA ARG A 18 -5.32 9.12 28.69
C ARG A 18 -5.34 10.59 29.11
N PHE A 19 -6.09 11.42 28.39
CA PHE A 19 -6.17 12.86 28.62
C PHE A 19 -7.45 13.29 29.37
N ASN A 20 -8.29 12.35 29.81
CA ASN A 20 -9.54 12.60 30.51
C ASN A 20 -10.50 13.54 29.78
N PHE A 21 -10.70 13.32 28.46
CA PHE A 21 -11.65 14.06 27.63
C PHE A 21 -12.85 13.18 27.24
N SER A 22 -14.02 13.83 27.06
CA SER A 22 -15.09 13.25 26.25
C SER A 22 -14.77 13.42 24.76
N ALA A 23 -15.11 12.42 23.95
CA ALA A 23 -14.96 12.49 22.50
C ALA A 23 -15.76 13.66 21.89
N ASP A 24 -16.88 14.05 22.52
CA ASP A 24 -17.77 15.13 22.09
C ASP A 24 -17.30 16.52 22.53
N ASN A 25 -16.24 16.62 23.35
CA ASN A 25 -15.68 17.92 23.70
C ASN A 25 -15.30 18.69 22.45
N VAL A 26 -15.71 19.95 22.40
CA VAL A 26 -15.38 20.86 21.31
C VAL A 26 -14.10 21.60 21.64
N ILE A 27 -13.16 21.57 20.72
CA ILE A 27 -11.91 22.31 20.80
C ILE A 27 -11.84 23.37 19.72
N LYS A 28 -11.21 24.48 20.05
CA LYS A 28 -10.87 25.53 19.10
C LYS A 28 -9.41 25.39 18.72
N ILE A 29 -9.14 25.22 17.44
CA ILE A 29 -7.77 25.20 16.93
C ILE A 29 -7.31 26.65 16.82
N SER A 30 -6.47 27.08 17.75
CA SER A 30 -5.84 28.39 17.74
C SER A 30 -4.33 28.20 17.53
N GLY A 31 -3.78 28.89 16.54
CA GLY A 31 -2.33 28.84 16.27
C GLY A 31 -2.00 28.43 14.85
N THR A 32 -0.76 28.71 14.49
CA THR A 32 -0.22 28.54 13.15
C THR A 32 0.47 27.20 12.94
N ASN A 33 0.04 26.12 13.60
CA ASN A 33 0.63 24.83 13.30
C ASN A 33 0.23 24.44 11.88
N LYS A 34 1.07 24.86 10.92
CA LYS A 34 0.87 24.65 9.47
C LYS A 34 0.68 23.19 9.11
N ALA A 35 1.16 22.26 9.93
CA ALA A 35 1.02 20.82 9.68
C ALA A 35 -0.45 20.35 9.67
N PHE A 36 -1.31 20.89 10.52
CA PHE A 36 -2.75 20.56 10.50
C PHE A 36 -3.48 21.16 9.32
N LEU A 37 -2.95 22.24 8.76
CA LEU A 37 -3.53 22.92 7.59
C LEU A 37 -3.01 22.35 6.28
N VAL A 38 -1.80 21.78 6.27
CA VAL A 38 -1.09 21.31 5.05
C VAL A 38 -1.57 19.94 4.58
N SER A 39 -2.11 19.07 5.45
CA SER A 39 -2.83 17.89 4.95
C SER A 39 -4.05 18.26 4.09
N SER A 40 -4.32 19.55 3.99
CA SER A 40 -5.36 20.18 3.19
C SER A 40 -4.98 20.50 1.74
N TYR A 41 -3.72 20.36 1.34
CA TYR A 41 -3.28 20.62 -0.02
C TYR A 41 -3.37 19.41 -0.95
N VAL A 42 -4.53 18.75 -0.95
CA VAL A 42 -4.97 18.10 -2.17
C VAL A 42 -6.08 18.98 -2.73
N ARG A 43 -5.73 19.95 -3.56
CA ARG A 43 -6.68 20.59 -4.46
C ARG A 43 -7.14 19.53 -5.45
N ILE A 44 -8.19 18.80 -5.10
CA ILE A 44 -8.89 17.96 -6.04
C ILE A 44 -10.04 18.78 -6.58
N ILE A 45 -9.85 19.28 -7.78
CA ILE A 45 -10.96 19.78 -8.61
C ILE A 45 -11.60 18.53 -9.21
N ILE A 46 -12.62 17.99 -8.55
CA ILE A 46 -13.53 17.03 -9.16
C ILE A 46 -14.88 17.73 -9.22
N GLY A 47 -15.20 18.30 -10.39
CA GLY A 47 -16.43 19.05 -10.57
C GLY A 47 -16.56 20.26 -9.63
N SER A 48 -17.71 20.85 -9.54
CA SER A 48 -17.98 22.07 -8.76
C SER A 48 -18.02 21.88 -7.23
N LEU A 49 -17.45 20.82 -6.65
CA LEU A 49 -17.43 20.61 -5.20
C LEU A 49 -16.12 21.13 -4.61
N LEU A 50 -16.15 22.36 -4.13
CA LEU A 50 -15.11 22.98 -3.33
C LEU A 50 -15.18 22.37 -1.91
N ILE A 51 -14.27 21.41 -1.59
CA ILE A 51 -14.10 20.97 -0.20
C ILE A 51 -13.31 22.05 0.51
N THR A 52 -14.01 22.98 1.15
CA THR A 52 -13.41 24.02 1.99
C THR A 52 -12.89 23.39 3.27
N PHE A 53 -11.60 23.53 3.49
CA PHE A 53 -10.95 23.19 4.75
C PHE A 53 -11.22 24.30 5.77
N GLN A 54 -11.42 23.90 7.02
CA GLN A 54 -11.69 24.82 8.09
C GLN A 54 -10.52 25.80 8.33
N SER A 55 -10.81 27.08 8.35
CA SER A 55 -9.86 28.16 8.60
C SER A 55 -9.31 28.09 10.05
N PRO A 56 -8.13 28.70 10.34
CA PRO A 56 -7.69 28.93 11.72
C PRO A 56 -8.79 29.61 12.53
N GLY A 57 -9.10 29.08 13.73
CA GLY A 57 -10.18 29.56 14.57
C GLY A 57 -11.49 28.75 14.48
N SER A 58 -11.57 27.75 13.62
CA SER A 58 -12.72 26.85 13.58
C SER A 58 -12.74 25.88 14.78
N SER A 59 -13.95 25.57 15.23
CA SER A 59 -14.17 24.58 16.30
C SER A 59 -14.47 23.22 15.70
N MET A 60 -13.96 22.16 16.34
CA MET A 60 -14.28 20.77 15.98
C MET A 60 -14.35 19.90 17.23
N SER A 61 -14.99 18.74 17.15
CA SER A 61 -14.97 17.79 18.25
C SER A 61 -13.60 17.14 18.40
N VAL A 62 -13.25 16.70 19.61
CA VAL A 62 -12.07 15.88 19.86
C VAL A 62 -12.12 14.62 19.03
N PHE A 63 -13.31 14.03 18.86
CA PHE A 63 -13.50 12.86 17.99
C PHE A 63 -13.08 13.17 16.54
N ASP A 64 -13.58 14.23 15.93
CA ASP A 64 -13.26 14.56 14.54
C ASP A 64 -11.77 14.85 14.33
N LEU A 65 -11.14 15.55 15.29
CA LEU A 65 -9.70 15.77 15.26
C LEU A 65 -8.94 14.46 15.25
N LEU A 66 -9.20 13.60 16.23
CA LEU A 66 -8.48 12.33 16.39
C LEU A 66 -8.81 11.34 15.28
N ALA A 67 -10.07 11.32 14.82
CA ALA A 67 -10.49 10.40 13.76
C ALA A 67 -9.90 10.74 12.40
N THR A 68 -9.82 12.04 12.03
CA THR A 68 -9.61 12.42 10.63
C THR A 68 -8.41 13.31 10.36
N ARG A 69 -7.71 13.79 11.39
CA ARG A 69 -6.66 14.82 11.22
C ARG A 69 -5.25 14.36 11.59
N VAL A 70 -5.11 13.45 12.54
CA VAL A 70 -3.82 13.09 13.13
C VAL A 70 -3.52 11.60 13.03
N GLU A 71 -2.25 11.27 12.84
CA GLU A 71 -1.74 9.90 12.78
C GLU A 71 -1.41 9.41 14.20
N LEU A 72 -2.28 8.60 14.81
CA LEU A 72 -2.14 8.16 16.20
C LEU A 72 -1.14 7.01 16.39
N GLY A 73 -0.90 6.22 15.35
CA GLY A 73 -0.07 5.01 15.39
C GLY A 73 1.36 5.20 14.86
N THR A 74 1.79 6.43 14.57
CA THR A 74 3.17 6.67 14.10
C THR A 74 4.18 6.35 15.20
N PRO A 75 5.27 5.60 14.90
CA PRO A 75 6.35 5.40 15.85
C PRO A 75 6.93 6.71 16.33
N ALA A 76 7.15 6.80 17.64
CA ALA A 76 7.74 7.98 18.26
C ALA A 76 9.20 8.16 17.82
N SER A 77 9.57 9.39 17.51
CA SER A 77 10.97 9.76 17.27
C SER A 77 11.71 9.96 18.57
N GLN A 78 13.04 9.85 18.54
CA GLN A 78 13.90 10.10 19.69
C GLN A 78 13.60 11.46 20.34
N ARG A 79 13.49 12.53 19.54
CA ARG A 79 13.14 13.88 20.04
C ARG A 79 11.80 13.95 20.76
N GLN A 80 10.81 13.18 20.30
CA GLN A 80 9.52 13.11 20.97
C GLN A 80 9.64 12.42 22.32
N ILE A 81 10.45 11.34 22.43
CA ILE A 81 10.70 10.67 23.71
C ILE A 81 11.45 11.59 24.69
N GLU A 82 12.43 12.36 24.21
CA GLU A 82 13.10 13.41 25.02
C GLU A 82 12.11 14.45 25.56
N ALA A 83 11.13 14.85 24.73
CA ALA A 83 10.10 15.77 25.17
C ALA A 83 9.15 15.12 26.20
N LEU A 84 8.83 13.83 26.08
CA LEU A 84 8.09 13.10 27.11
C LEU A 84 8.87 13.04 28.42
N ALA A 85 10.19 12.78 28.36
CA ALA A 85 11.05 12.78 29.53
C ALA A 85 11.05 14.15 30.24
N LYS A 86 11.12 15.25 29.48
CA LYS A 86 11.05 16.61 30.04
C LYS A 86 9.69 16.94 30.67
N ALA A 87 8.60 16.35 30.15
CA ALA A 87 7.26 16.51 30.69
C ALA A 87 6.95 15.52 31.83
N THR A 88 7.94 14.79 32.30
CA THR A 88 7.81 13.82 33.40
C THR A 88 8.59 14.31 34.63
N PRO A 89 8.03 14.23 35.85
CA PRO A 89 8.74 14.57 37.09
C PRO A 89 10.10 13.91 37.18
N GLU A 90 11.06 14.57 37.83
CA GLU A 90 12.46 14.16 37.82
C GLU A 90 12.68 12.76 38.39
N ASP A 91 11.98 12.42 39.45
CA ASP A 91 12.00 11.12 40.13
C ASP A 91 11.42 9.99 39.27
N ARG A 92 10.68 10.28 38.20
CA ARG A 92 9.98 9.33 37.34
C ARG A 92 10.46 9.30 35.89
N ARG A 93 11.38 10.20 35.48
CA ARG A 93 11.83 10.34 34.08
C ARG A 93 12.98 9.44 33.66
N ALA A 94 13.62 8.75 34.60
CA ALA A 94 14.86 8.00 34.35
C ALA A 94 14.74 7.02 33.16
N GLU A 95 13.64 6.27 33.09
CA GLU A 95 13.42 5.31 32.01
C GLU A 95 13.18 5.99 30.65
N LEU A 96 12.36 7.04 30.59
CA LEU A 96 12.17 7.82 29.35
C LEU A 96 13.48 8.44 28.87
N SER A 97 14.32 8.93 29.80
CA SER A 97 15.64 9.47 29.44
C SER A 97 16.58 8.37 28.92
N ARG A 98 16.53 7.17 29.50
CA ARG A 98 17.31 6.00 29.07
C ARG A 98 16.92 5.59 27.63
N ILE A 99 15.63 5.42 27.36
CA ILE A 99 15.16 4.99 26.05
C ILE A 99 15.27 6.07 24.97
N ALA A 100 15.44 7.33 25.36
CA ALA A 100 15.72 8.44 24.46
C ALA A 100 17.20 8.51 24.08
N SER A 101 18.13 7.83 24.78
CA SER A 101 19.54 7.82 24.40
C SER A 101 19.72 7.12 23.04
N GLU A 102 20.64 7.62 22.21
CA GLU A 102 20.77 7.19 20.80
C GLU A 102 20.93 5.69 20.63
N GLY A 103 21.83 5.04 21.37
CA GLY A 103 22.05 3.59 21.26
C GLY A 103 20.84 2.75 21.68
N VAL A 104 20.14 3.15 22.73
CA VAL A 104 18.94 2.46 23.23
C VAL A 104 17.75 2.68 22.30
N TYR A 105 17.56 3.92 21.82
CA TYR A 105 16.51 4.23 20.85
C TYR A 105 16.62 3.36 19.61
N GLN A 106 17.80 3.25 19.01
CA GLN A 106 18.04 2.45 17.81
C GLN A 106 17.83 0.95 18.02
N SER A 107 18.27 0.40 19.16
CA SER A 107 18.24 -1.04 19.43
C SER A 107 16.91 -1.53 20.04
N GLU A 108 16.27 -0.75 20.90
CA GLU A 108 15.11 -1.20 21.67
C GLU A 108 13.78 -0.56 21.23
N ILE A 109 13.79 0.73 20.83
CA ILE A 109 12.56 1.48 20.59
C ILE A 109 12.17 1.48 19.10
N LEU A 110 13.09 1.81 18.21
CA LEU A 110 12.82 1.88 16.78
C LEU A 110 12.31 0.56 16.19
N PRO A 111 12.90 -0.63 16.52
CA PRO A 111 12.39 -1.91 16.03
C PRO A 111 11.01 -2.27 16.59
N LYS A 112 10.69 -1.84 17.80
CA LYS A 112 9.40 -2.10 18.46
C LYS A 112 8.29 -1.16 18.01
N ARG A 113 8.62 -0.05 17.35
CA ARG A 113 7.67 0.90 16.77
C ARG A 113 6.65 1.45 17.77
N TYR A 114 7.06 1.79 18.98
CA TYR A 114 6.22 2.44 19.99
C TYR A 114 5.64 3.75 19.45
N SER A 115 4.33 3.92 19.56
CA SER A 115 3.70 5.24 19.34
C SER A 115 3.88 6.14 20.59
N ILE A 116 3.67 7.45 20.41
CA ILE A 116 3.64 8.37 21.56
C ILE A 116 2.55 7.96 22.56
N LEU A 117 1.39 7.49 22.06
CA LEU A 117 0.30 7.03 22.92
C LEU A 117 0.71 5.81 23.74
N ASP A 118 1.39 4.82 23.14
CA ASP A 118 1.89 3.65 23.86
C ASP A 118 2.85 4.04 24.99
N LEU A 119 3.76 4.98 24.72
CA LEU A 119 4.69 5.49 25.72
C LEU A 119 4.00 6.25 26.85
N LEU A 120 2.98 7.06 26.52
CA LEU A 120 2.18 7.76 27.53
C LEU A 120 1.37 6.83 28.42
N GLU A 121 0.93 5.69 27.91
CA GLU A 121 0.24 4.65 28.69
C GLU A 121 1.22 3.89 29.59
N ASP A 122 2.42 3.60 29.11
CA ASP A 122 3.46 2.93 29.88
C ASP A 122 4.11 3.86 30.94
N HIS A 123 4.02 5.19 30.74
CA HIS A 123 4.55 6.20 31.65
C HIS A 123 3.44 7.17 32.10
N PRO A 124 2.51 6.73 32.98
CA PRO A 124 1.36 7.53 33.40
C PRO A 124 1.74 8.81 34.18
N ALA A 125 2.94 8.85 34.77
CA ALA A 125 3.48 10.03 35.44
C ALA A 125 3.88 11.19 34.48
N CYS A 126 3.88 10.96 33.16
CA CYS A 126 4.18 11.99 32.20
C CYS A 126 3.02 13.02 32.14
N GLU A 127 3.29 14.27 32.43
CA GLU A 127 2.33 15.37 32.51
C GLU A 127 2.18 16.14 31.18
N LEU A 128 2.36 15.44 30.06
CA LEU A 128 2.19 16.04 28.74
C LEU A 128 0.77 16.55 28.55
N SER A 129 0.63 17.84 28.19
CA SER A 129 -0.69 18.39 27.86
C SER A 129 -1.25 17.81 26.55
N PHE A 130 -2.59 17.78 26.41
CA PHE A 130 -3.22 17.34 25.17
C PHE A 130 -2.79 18.17 23.95
N ALA A 131 -2.64 19.49 24.12
CA ALA A 131 -2.15 20.36 23.04
C ALA A 131 -0.74 19.96 22.58
N ALA A 132 0.16 19.74 23.51
CA ALA A 132 1.53 19.30 23.19
C ALA A 132 1.54 17.90 22.53
N TYR A 133 0.68 16.99 22.98
CA TYR A 133 0.50 15.68 22.34
C TYR A 133 0.09 15.84 20.87
N ILE A 134 -0.96 16.63 20.60
CA ILE A 134 -1.43 16.88 19.24
C ILE A 134 -0.35 17.52 18.36
N ASP A 135 0.42 18.46 18.90
CA ASP A 135 1.53 19.11 18.16
C ASP A 135 2.66 18.14 17.78
N MET A 136 2.83 17.05 18.52
CA MET A 136 3.81 16.03 18.21
C MET A 136 3.35 15.08 17.09
N LEU A 137 2.05 14.98 16.82
CA LEU A 137 1.51 14.04 15.85
C LEU A 137 1.67 14.54 14.41
N LYS A 138 1.91 13.60 13.52
CA LYS A 138 1.86 13.88 12.07
C LYS A 138 0.41 13.99 11.61
N PRO A 139 0.13 14.75 10.54
CA PRO A 139 -1.17 14.71 9.87
C PRO A 139 -1.52 13.29 9.41
N LEU A 140 -2.79 12.94 9.50
CA LEU A 140 -3.29 11.66 8.97
C LEU A 140 -3.11 11.64 7.46
N SER A 141 -2.30 10.71 6.99
CA SER A 141 -1.93 10.61 5.58
C SER A 141 -2.92 9.74 4.81
N PRO A 142 -3.28 10.13 3.58
CA PRO A 142 -4.01 9.25 2.67
C PRO A 142 -3.20 7.99 2.34
N ARG A 143 -3.88 6.88 2.05
CA ARG A 143 -3.24 5.63 1.61
C ARG A 143 -3.57 5.35 0.15
N GLN A 144 -2.56 4.92 -0.59
CA GLN A 144 -2.68 4.61 -2.00
C GLN A 144 -2.84 3.10 -2.19
N TYR A 145 -3.76 2.73 -3.07
CA TYR A 145 -4.04 1.35 -3.46
C TYR A 145 -4.14 1.28 -4.98
N SER A 146 -3.47 0.32 -5.59
CA SER A 146 -3.63 0.05 -7.01
C SER A 146 -5.05 -0.47 -7.27
N ILE A 147 -5.70 0.03 -8.32
CA ILE A 147 -7.03 -0.45 -8.72
C ILE A 147 -6.86 -1.84 -9.32
N SER A 148 -7.68 -2.79 -8.85
CA SER A 148 -7.62 -4.20 -9.26
C SER A 148 -8.69 -4.61 -10.27
N SER A 149 -9.45 -3.65 -10.81
CA SER A 149 -10.48 -3.88 -11.83
C SER A 149 -10.23 -3.08 -13.09
N SER A 150 -10.64 -3.64 -14.23
CA SER A 150 -10.69 -2.90 -15.49
C SER A 150 -11.91 -1.98 -15.55
N PRO A 151 -11.77 -0.74 -16.06
CA PRO A 151 -12.93 0.11 -16.31
C PRO A 151 -13.88 -0.45 -17.39
N LEU A 152 -13.36 -1.23 -18.34
CA LEU A 152 -14.18 -1.89 -19.38
C LEU A 152 -15.10 -2.96 -18.77
N ALA A 153 -14.59 -3.76 -17.83
CA ALA A 153 -15.40 -4.73 -17.10
C ALA A 153 -16.48 -4.05 -16.26
N ALA A 154 -16.16 -2.93 -15.61
CA ALA A 154 -17.14 -2.15 -14.88
C ALA A 154 -18.28 -1.62 -15.76
N ALA A 155 -17.98 -1.22 -16.98
CA ALA A 155 -18.99 -0.77 -17.96
C ALA A 155 -19.96 -1.88 -18.34
N GLN A 156 -19.50 -3.13 -18.50
CA GLN A 156 -20.37 -4.29 -18.79
C GLN A 156 -21.37 -4.59 -17.66
N PHE A 157 -20.99 -4.40 -16.39
CA PHE A 157 -21.92 -4.56 -15.27
C PHE A 157 -23.06 -3.52 -15.29
N ASN A 158 -22.80 -2.31 -15.79
CA ASN A 158 -23.80 -1.24 -15.84
C ASN A 158 -24.85 -1.47 -16.93
N THR A 159 -24.50 -2.11 -18.04
CA THR A 159 -25.44 -2.43 -19.14
C THR A 159 -26.43 -3.52 -18.71
N ALA A 160 -26.06 -4.38 -17.76
CA ALA A 160 -26.91 -5.48 -17.28
C ALA A 160 -27.94 -5.07 -16.21
N LYS A 161 -27.80 -3.91 -15.56
CA LYS A 161 -28.54 -3.59 -14.32
C LYS A 161 -29.46 -2.35 -14.33
N SER A 162 -29.55 -1.53 -15.33
CA SER A 162 -30.54 -0.43 -15.40
C SER A 162 -30.04 0.85 -16.09
N HIS A 163 -30.92 1.49 -16.84
CA HIS A 163 -30.66 2.69 -17.65
C HIS A 163 -30.58 4.02 -16.84
N THR A 164 -30.61 4.02 -15.50
CA THR A 164 -30.85 5.25 -14.74
C THR A 164 -29.65 5.83 -13.96
N GLN A 165 -28.58 5.09 -13.76
CA GLN A 165 -27.35 5.66 -13.15
C GLN A 165 -26.12 4.94 -13.69
N GLN A 166 -25.26 5.68 -14.37
CA GLN A 166 -23.93 5.25 -14.79
C GLN A 166 -23.02 5.17 -13.56
N THR A 167 -22.96 4.00 -12.91
CA THR A 167 -22.07 3.75 -11.75
C THR A 167 -20.73 3.25 -12.25
N THR A 168 -19.68 3.99 -11.97
CA THR A 168 -18.32 3.51 -12.20
C THR A 168 -17.91 2.63 -11.02
N LEU A 169 -17.66 1.35 -11.29
CA LEU A 169 -17.18 0.40 -10.28
C LEU A 169 -15.66 0.30 -10.33
N ALA A 170 -15.02 0.33 -9.16
CA ALA A 170 -13.60 0.07 -9.03
C ALA A 170 -13.35 -0.83 -7.82
N SER A 171 -12.47 -1.83 -7.97
CA SER A 171 -12.04 -2.66 -6.87
C SER A 171 -10.59 -2.36 -6.49
N ILE A 172 -10.27 -2.60 -5.22
CA ILE A 172 -8.90 -2.54 -4.68
C ILE A 172 -8.60 -3.83 -3.95
N THR A 173 -7.32 -4.19 -3.92
CA THR A 173 -6.82 -5.35 -3.18
C THR A 173 -5.90 -4.85 -2.09
N TYR A 174 -6.16 -5.24 -0.83
CA TYR A 174 -5.34 -4.84 0.30
C TYR A 174 -5.25 -5.95 1.34
N ASP A 175 -4.18 -5.91 2.13
CA ASP A 175 -3.98 -6.79 3.29
C ASP A 175 -4.39 -6.06 4.57
N VAL A 176 -5.11 -6.75 5.45
CA VAL A 176 -5.54 -6.18 6.73
C VAL A 176 -4.43 -6.36 7.76
N HIS A 177 -3.84 -5.26 8.19
CA HIS A 177 -2.84 -5.28 9.24
C HIS A 177 -3.53 -5.23 10.61
N ASP A 178 -3.74 -6.41 11.20
CA ASP A 178 -4.24 -6.62 12.56
C ASP A 178 -3.39 -7.72 13.19
N THR A 179 -2.30 -7.32 13.87
CA THR A 179 -1.27 -8.22 14.37
C THR A 179 -0.79 -7.79 15.74
N PRO A 180 -0.22 -8.70 16.55
CA PRO A 180 0.43 -8.31 17.79
C PRO A 180 1.43 -7.17 17.56
N ALA A 181 1.32 -6.12 18.35
CA ALA A 181 2.22 -4.98 18.25
C ALA A 181 3.65 -5.38 18.63
N ARG A 182 4.62 -4.90 17.89
CA ARG A 182 6.05 -5.14 18.19
C ARG A 182 6.48 -4.53 19.53
N SER A 183 5.73 -3.55 20.04
CA SER A 183 5.92 -2.97 21.37
C SER A 183 5.56 -3.93 22.51
N GLY A 184 4.87 -5.04 22.23
CA GLY A 184 4.47 -6.03 23.25
C GLY A 184 3.30 -5.56 24.12
N ASN A 185 3.31 -5.97 25.40
CA ASN A 185 2.31 -5.60 26.41
C ASN A 185 0.86 -5.98 26.03
N GLY A 186 0.68 -7.04 25.22
CA GLY A 186 -0.65 -7.47 24.76
C GLY A 186 -1.32 -6.51 23.77
N ARG A 187 -0.62 -5.48 23.32
CA ARG A 187 -1.16 -4.53 22.34
C ARG A 187 -1.29 -5.16 20.97
N ILE A 188 -2.29 -4.70 20.23
CA ILE A 188 -2.50 -5.06 18.82
C ILE A 188 -2.17 -3.84 17.95
N PHE A 189 -1.34 -4.06 16.95
CA PHE A 189 -1.11 -3.07 15.91
C PHE A 189 -2.21 -3.20 14.85
N LYS A 190 -2.96 -2.13 14.65
CA LYS A 190 -4.00 -2.03 13.62
C LYS A 190 -3.57 -1.00 12.57
N GLY A 191 -3.47 -1.44 11.33
CA GLY A 191 -3.16 -0.53 10.21
C GLY A 191 -4.35 0.40 9.97
N VAL A 192 -4.15 1.72 10.09
CA VAL A 192 -5.24 2.71 10.07
C VAL A 192 -6.17 2.55 8.88
N ALA A 193 -5.64 2.52 7.66
CA ALA A 193 -6.49 2.43 6.47
C ALA A 193 -7.02 1.02 6.20
N SER A 194 -6.23 -0.02 6.43
CA SER A 194 -6.67 -1.39 6.17
C SER A 194 -7.76 -1.85 7.14
N THR A 195 -7.65 -1.49 8.43
CA THR A 195 -8.72 -1.79 9.39
C THR A 195 -9.94 -0.90 9.21
N TYR A 196 -9.74 0.37 8.81
CA TYR A 196 -10.86 1.24 8.42
C TYR A 196 -11.66 0.65 7.25
N LEU A 197 -10.97 0.21 6.19
CA LEU A 197 -11.63 -0.39 5.02
C LEU A 197 -12.31 -1.72 5.36
N SER A 198 -11.68 -2.56 6.18
CA SER A 198 -12.26 -3.85 6.58
C SER A 198 -13.49 -3.71 7.48
N ALA A 199 -13.64 -2.59 8.17
CA ALA A 199 -14.81 -2.28 8.99
C ALA A 199 -15.95 -1.62 8.19
N CYS A 200 -15.73 -1.31 6.91
CA CYS A 200 -16.78 -0.74 6.06
C CYS A 200 -17.78 -1.83 5.66
N GLU A 201 -19.03 -1.63 6.00
CA GLU A 201 -20.14 -2.47 5.55
C GLU A 201 -20.61 -2.09 4.13
N PRO A 202 -21.28 -3.00 3.40
CA PRO A 202 -21.87 -2.68 2.11
C PRO A 202 -22.80 -1.45 2.20
N GLY A 203 -22.58 -0.48 1.31
CA GLY A 203 -23.29 0.81 1.32
C GLY A 203 -22.61 1.91 2.13
N ALA A 204 -21.54 1.63 2.88
CA ALA A 204 -20.77 2.65 3.56
C ALA A 204 -20.14 3.64 2.54
N ARG A 205 -20.13 4.92 2.93
CA ARG A 205 -19.50 5.97 2.13
C ARG A 205 -18.07 6.21 2.61
N ILE A 206 -17.10 6.06 1.72
CA ILE A 206 -15.69 6.36 1.98
C ILE A 206 -15.23 7.58 1.19
N ARG A 207 -14.29 8.32 1.76
CA ARG A 207 -13.64 9.43 1.05
C ARG A 207 -12.45 8.90 0.27
N CYS A 208 -12.52 8.99 -1.04
CA CYS A 208 -11.46 8.54 -1.91
C CYS A 208 -11.40 9.36 -3.20
N PHE A 209 -10.28 9.26 -3.92
CA PHE A 209 -10.13 9.79 -5.27
C PHE A 209 -9.19 8.91 -6.09
N VAL A 210 -9.29 9.03 -7.41
CA VAL A 210 -8.37 8.34 -8.33
C VAL A 210 -7.20 9.28 -8.63
N ARG A 211 -5.98 8.80 -8.39
CA ARG A 211 -4.75 9.46 -8.81
C ARG A 211 -4.23 8.75 -10.06
N PRO A 212 -3.86 9.45 -11.12
CA PRO A 212 -3.18 8.85 -12.26
C PRO A 212 -1.91 8.12 -11.80
N THR A 213 -1.66 6.96 -12.38
CA THR A 213 -0.40 6.22 -12.18
C THR A 213 0.69 6.76 -13.11
N ASN A 214 1.89 6.18 -13.06
CA ASN A 214 2.93 6.45 -14.04
C ASN A 214 2.39 6.17 -15.45
N ALA A 215 2.59 7.11 -16.37
CA ALA A 215 2.12 7.01 -17.76
C ALA A 215 2.59 5.72 -18.46
N ALA A 216 3.73 5.16 -18.05
CA ALA A 216 4.23 3.91 -18.59
C ALA A 216 3.55 2.66 -18.00
N PHE A 217 2.87 2.75 -16.82
CA PHE A 217 2.23 1.60 -16.17
C PHE A 217 0.80 1.38 -16.69
N HIS A 218 0.70 1.09 -17.97
CA HIS A 218 -0.53 0.78 -18.70
C HIS A 218 -0.28 -0.36 -19.67
N LEU A 219 -1.34 -1.08 -20.05
CA LEU A 219 -1.27 -2.06 -21.13
C LEU A 219 -0.69 -1.41 -22.41
N PRO A 220 0.12 -2.13 -23.17
CA PRO A 220 0.61 -1.63 -24.46
C PRO A 220 -0.55 -1.24 -25.38
N PRO A 221 -0.40 -0.14 -26.15
CA PRO A 221 -1.41 0.24 -27.14
C PRO A 221 -1.63 -0.84 -28.20
N ASP A 222 -0.56 -1.53 -28.61
CA ASP A 222 -0.64 -2.70 -29.47
C ASP A 222 -0.91 -3.94 -28.62
N PRO A 223 -2.09 -4.57 -28.76
CA PRO A 223 -2.47 -5.75 -27.99
C PRO A 223 -1.67 -7.00 -28.33
N GLU A 224 -0.99 -7.06 -29.47
CA GLU A 224 -0.10 -8.16 -29.85
C GLU A 224 1.25 -8.09 -29.11
N THR A 225 1.60 -6.97 -28.50
CA THR A 225 2.79 -6.85 -27.67
C THR A 225 2.74 -7.87 -26.52
N PRO A 226 3.75 -8.72 -26.36
CA PRO A 226 3.83 -9.66 -25.23
C PRO A 226 3.92 -8.90 -23.92
N ILE A 227 3.31 -9.43 -22.86
CA ILE A 227 3.42 -8.84 -21.50
C ILE A 227 3.85 -9.88 -20.48
N ILE A 228 4.76 -9.46 -19.59
CA ILE A 228 5.26 -10.25 -18.48
C ILE A 228 4.90 -9.50 -17.21
N MET A 229 3.99 -10.06 -16.42
CA MET A 229 3.50 -9.49 -15.18
C MET A 229 4.13 -10.22 -13.99
N ILE A 230 4.72 -9.48 -13.06
CA ILE A 230 5.44 -10.02 -11.90
C ILE A 230 4.85 -9.39 -10.65
N ALA A 231 4.22 -10.22 -9.81
CA ALA A 231 3.49 -9.79 -8.65
C ALA A 231 3.77 -10.64 -7.40
N ALA A 232 3.65 -10.04 -6.22
CA ALA A 232 3.63 -10.78 -4.96
C ALA A 232 2.61 -10.19 -4.00
N GLY A 233 1.83 -11.07 -3.32
CA GLY A 233 0.78 -10.66 -2.40
C GLY A 233 -0.22 -9.71 -3.05
N THR A 234 -0.50 -8.56 -2.42
CA THR A 234 -1.44 -7.56 -2.96
C THR A 234 -0.94 -6.84 -4.21
N GLY A 235 0.32 -7.03 -4.60
CA GLY A 235 0.84 -6.57 -5.89
C GLY A 235 0.16 -7.19 -7.12
N ILE A 236 -0.65 -8.24 -6.93
CA ILE A 236 -1.54 -8.78 -7.98
C ILE A 236 -2.59 -7.77 -8.46
N ALA A 237 -2.91 -6.74 -7.66
CA ALA A 237 -4.01 -5.81 -7.92
C ALA A 237 -4.00 -5.22 -9.34
N PRO A 238 -2.96 -4.50 -9.79
CA PRO A 238 -2.96 -3.93 -11.13
C PRO A 238 -2.90 -5.02 -12.22
N MET A 239 -2.23 -6.14 -11.95
CA MET A 239 -2.13 -7.25 -12.91
C MET A 239 -3.50 -7.88 -13.17
N ARG A 240 -4.31 -8.03 -12.11
CA ARG A 240 -5.71 -8.47 -12.25
C ARG A 240 -6.51 -7.51 -13.15
N GLY A 241 -6.35 -6.20 -12.95
CA GLY A 241 -6.99 -5.19 -13.81
C GLY A 241 -6.59 -5.36 -15.29
N PHE A 242 -5.31 -5.56 -15.56
CA PHE A 242 -4.80 -5.79 -16.91
C PHE A 242 -5.34 -7.08 -17.54
N ILE A 243 -5.32 -8.19 -16.79
CA ILE A 243 -5.84 -9.47 -17.28
C ILE A 243 -7.36 -9.39 -17.54
N GLN A 244 -8.09 -8.76 -16.62
CA GLN A 244 -9.54 -8.55 -16.77
C GLN A 244 -9.86 -7.71 -18.01
N GLU A 245 -9.08 -6.66 -18.28
CA GLU A 245 -9.24 -5.84 -19.48
C GLU A 245 -9.01 -6.64 -20.74
N ARG A 246 -7.92 -7.41 -20.81
CA ARG A 246 -7.65 -8.32 -21.92
C ARG A 246 -8.77 -9.34 -22.12
N ALA A 247 -9.31 -9.91 -21.03
CA ALA A 247 -10.41 -10.87 -21.10
C ALA A 247 -11.67 -10.26 -21.68
N VAL A 248 -12.02 -9.02 -21.29
CA VAL A 248 -13.17 -8.29 -21.82
C VAL A 248 -13.01 -8.03 -23.32
N ILE A 249 -11.85 -7.56 -23.75
CA ILE A 249 -11.59 -7.29 -25.16
C ILE A 249 -11.56 -8.59 -25.98
N ALA A 250 -10.94 -9.65 -25.45
CA ALA A 250 -10.89 -10.97 -26.11
C ALA A 250 -12.29 -11.58 -26.31
N SER A 251 -13.21 -11.36 -25.38
CA SER A 251 -14.60 -11.85 -25.49
C SER A 251 -15.38 -11.21 -26.65
N GLY A 252 -14.94 -10.04 -27.12
CA GLY A 252 -15.47 -9.36 -28.30
C GLY A 252 -15.07 -10.00 -29.64
N GLY A 253 -14.17 -10.97 -29.65
CA GLY A 253 -13.85 -11.85 -30.78
C GLY A 253 -13.08 -11.24 -31.96
N GLN A 254 -12.73 -9.96 -31.93
CA GLN A 254 -12.12 -9.26 -33.08
C GLN A 254 -10.63 -8.98 -32.93
N GLN A 255 -10.02 -9.23 -31.74
CA GLN A 255 -8.67 -8.80 -31.46
C GLN A 255 -7.75 -9.98 -31.09
N LYS A 256 -6.61 -10.05 -31.76
CA LYS A 256 -5.53 -10.99 -31.44
C LYS A 256 -4.63 -10.35 -30.37
N PHE A 257 -4.25 -11.15 -29.39
CA PHE A 257 -3.37 -10.77 -28.31
C PHE A 257 -2.03 -11.48 -28.38
N GLY A 258 -0.97 -10.76 -28.07
CA GLY A 258 0.32 -11.34 -27.79
C GLY A 258 0.31 -12.17 -26.49
N PRO A 259 1.35 -13.00 -26.27
CA PRO A 259 1.48 -13.77 -25.04
C PRO A 259 1.40 -12.90 -23.78
N ALA A 260 0.76 -13.41 -22.72
CA ALA A 260 0.74 -12.80 -21.41
C ALA A 260 1.11 -13.83 -20.34
N ILE A 261 2.11 -13.54 -19.54
CA ILE A 261 2.55 -14.41 -18.44
C ILE A 261 2.39 -13.64 -17.12
N LEU A 262 1.85 -14.31 -16.10
CA LEU A 262 1.77 -13.80 -14.74
C LEU A 262 2.62 -14.66 -13.80
N TYR A 263 3.72 -14.14 -13.30
CA TYR A 263 4.46 -14.67 -12.16
C TYR A 263 3.85 -14.13 -10.88
N PHE A 264 3.23 -15.03 -10.08
CA PHE A 264 2.54 -14.62 -8.88
C PHE A 264 3.07 -15.32 -7.63
N GLY A 265 3.73 -14.54 -6.75
CA GLY A 265 4.26 -15.02 -5.49
C GLY A 265 3.26 -14.84 -4.33
N CYS A 266 3.01 -15.92 -3.60
CA CYS A 266 2.24 -15.91 -2.36
C CYS A 266 2.83 -16.90 -1.33
N ARG A 267 2.25 -16.98 -0.13
CA ARG A 267 2.77 -17.87 0.93
C ARG A 267 2.17 -19.26 0.83
N HIS A 268 0.87 -19.35 0.73
CA HIS A 268 0.09 -20.58 0.80
C HIS A 268 -0.90 -20.64 -0.35
N HIS A 269 -0.92 -21.74 -1.10
CA HIS A 269 -1.79 -21.88 -2.25
C HIS A 269 -3.30 -21.88 -1.90
N GLU A 270 -3.65 -22.33 -0.69
CA GLU A 270 -5.06 -22.36 -0.24
C GLU A 270 -5.54 -21.09 0.46
N LYS A 271 -4.62 -20.25 0.95
CA LYS A 271 -4.96 -19.10 1.81
C LYS A 271 -4.71 -17.75 1.13
N ASP A 272 -3.57 -17.63 0.46
CA ASP A 272 -3.08 -16.35 -0.04
C ASP A 272 -3.08 -16.27 -1.57
N PHE A 273 -3.42 -17.37 -2.27
CA PHE A 273 -3.55 -17.38 -3.72
C PHE A 273 -4.88 -16.76 -4.12
N ILE A 274 -4.96 -15.43 -3.88
CA ILE A 274 -6.18 -14.66 -4.15
C ILE A 274 -6.51 -14.64 -5.64
N TYR A 275 -7.79 -14.53 -5.96
CA TYR A 275 -8.33 -14.59 -7.33
C TYR A 275 -8.10 -15.93 -8.07
N ALA A 276 -7.85 -17.02 -7.34
CA ALA A 276 -7.52 -18.32 -7.91
C ALA A 276 -8.49 -18.78 -8.99
N GLU A 277 -9.81 -18.66 -8.74
CA GLU A 277 -10.83 -19.12 -9.69
C GLU A 277 -10.90 -18.23 -10.94
N GLU A 278 -10.75 -16.90 -10.79
CA GLU A 278 -10.70 -16.00 -11.94
C GLU A 278 -9.44 -16.28 -12.78
N LEU A 279 -8.29 -16.45 -12.13
CA LEU A 279 -7.02 -16.76 -12.81
C LEU A 279 -7.09 -18.08 -13.57
N LYS A 280 -7.66 -19.14 -12.97
CA LYS A 280 -7.88 -20.43 -13.64
C LYS A 280 -8.78 -20.28 -14.87
N GLN A 281 -9.85 -19.48 -14.75
CA GLN A 281 -10.76 -19.27 -15.88
C GLN A 281 -10.04 -18.53 -17.01
N TRP A 282 -9.32 -17.46 -16.71
CA TRP A 282 -8.57 -16.69 -17.72
C TRP A 282 -7.42 -17.49 -18.35
N GLU A 283 -6.83 -18.41 -17.61
CA GLU A 283 -5.83 -19.33 -18.17
C GLU A 283 -6.49 -20.34 -19.13
N LYS A 284 -7.64 -20.92 -18.76
CA LYS A 284 -8.44 -21.77 -19.63
C LYS A 284 -8.85 -21.06 -20.91
N ASP A 285 -9.21 -19.78 -20.79
CA ASP A 285 -9.60 -18.92 -21.91
C ASP A 285 -8.39 -18.38 -22.71
N LYS A 286 -7.16 -18.79 -22.34
CA LYS A 286 -5.89 -18.41 -22.97
C LYS A 286 -5.62 -16.89 -22.94
N VAL A 287 -6.19 -16.17 -21.99
CA VAL A 287 -5.96 -14.74 -21.79
C VAL A 287 -4.60 -14.48 -21.14
N VAL A 288 -4.18 -15.38 -20.25
CA VAL A 288 -2.93 -15.31 -19.49
C VAL A 288 -2.41 -16.70 -19.18
N SER A 289 -1.09 -16.86 -19.04
CA SER A 289 -0.46 -18.05 -18.48
C SER A 289 -0.02 -17.76 -17.06
N VAL A 290 -0.51 -18.52 -16.08
CA VAL A 290 -0.26 -18.27 -14.65
C VAL A 290 0.90 -19.12 -14.16
N ARG A 291 1.91 -18.48 -13.56
CA ARG A 291 3.14 -19.08 -13.03
C ARG A 291 3.24 -18.80 -11.52
N PRO A 292 2.56 -19.56 -10.66
CA PRO A 292 2.59 -19.31 -9.22
C PRO A 292 3.91 -19.74 -8.56
N ALA A 293 4.27 -19.06 -7.48
CA ALA A 293 5.36 -19.43 -6.58
C ALA A 293 4.86 -19.36 -5.12
N PHE A 294 5.13 -20.41 -4.31
CA PHE A 294 4.59 -20.54 -2.96
C PHE A 294 5.69 -20.61 -1.91
N SER A 295 5.89 -19.51 -1.14
CA SER A 295 7.03 -19.40 -0.23
C SER A 295 6.90 -20.23 1.05
N LYS A 296 5.72 -20.76 1.39
CA LYS A 296 5.45 -21.60 2.56
C LYS A 296 4.89 -22.96 2.19
N THR A 297 3.65 -23.01 1.74
CA THR A 297 2.94 -24.26 1.42
C THR A 297 2.35 -24.18 0.03
N GLY A 298 2.88 -24.98 -0.88
CA GLY A 298 2.41 -25.13 -2.25
C GLY A 298 2.17 -26.60 -2.59
N PRO A 299 1.58 -26.90 -3.75
CA PRO A 299 1.52 -28.26 -4.28
C PRO A 299 2.92 -28.90 -4.36
N PRO A 300 3.02 -30.24 -4.33
CA PRO A 300 4.31 -30.94 -4.52
C PRO A 300 5.04 -30.47 -5.78
N GLY A 301 6.33 -30.16 -5.65
CA GLY A 301 7.15 -29.69 -6.78
C GLY A 301 6.99 -28.21 -7.15
N SER A 302 6.21 -27.43 -6.36
CA SER A 302 6.06 -25.98 -6.61
C SER A 302 7.34 -25.22 -6.31
N VAL A 303 7.62 -24.22 -7.13
CA VAL A 303 8.74 -23.29 -6.94
C VAL A 303 8.42 -22.35 -5.78
N LYS A 304 9.44 -22.01 -4.99
CA LYS A 304 9.27 -21.26 -3.75
C LYS A 304 9.19 -19.76 -3.97
N TYR A 305 10.02 -19.22 -4.82
CA TYR A 305 10.11 -17.77 -5.06
C TYR A 305 9.99 -17.43 -6.54
N VAL A 306 9.38 -16.29 -6.82
CA VAL A 306 9.17 -15.78 -8.18
C VAL A 306 10.48 -15.66 -8.98
N PRO A 307 11.59 -15.12 -8.44
CA PRO A 307 12.85 -15.06 -9.20
C PRO A 307 13.42 -16.43 -9.59
N GLU A 308 13.22 -17.45 -8.74
CA GLU A 308 13.62 -18.82 -9.07
C GLU A 308 12.83 -19.33 -10.27
N ARG A 309 11.52 -19.12 -10.28
CA ARG A 309 10.66 -19.51 -11.39
C ARG A 309 11.01 -18.79 -12.69
N ILE A 310 11.27 -17.50 -12.64
CA ILE A 310 11.72 -16.72 -13.79
C ILE A 310 13.06 -17.28 -14.33
N TRP A 311 13.96 -17.68 -13.42
CA TRP A 311 15.22 -18.28 -13.82
C TRP A 311 15.06 -19.64 -14.50
N ASP A 312 14.19 -20.48 -13.97
CA ASP A 312 13.91 -21.81 -14.56
C ASP A 312 13.31 -21.68 -15.97
N GLU A 313 12.50 -20.64 -16.19
CA GLU A 313 11.83 -20.35 -17.45
C GLU A 313 12.54 -19.26 -18.29
N ARG A 314 13.82 -18.99 -18.02
CA ARG A 314 14.59 -17.86 -18.60
C ARG A 314 14.69 -17.86 -20.13
N GLU A 315 14.64 -19.02 -20.77
CA GLU A 315 14.67 -19.12 -22.24
C GLU A 315 13.38 -18.51 -22.85
N GLU A 316 12.22 -18.82 -22.27
CA GLU A 316 10.94 -18.24 -22.68
C GLU A 316 10.93 -16.73 -22.43
N ILE A 317 11.40 -16.28 -21.26
CA ILE A 317 11.48 -14.87 -20.90
C ILE A 317 12.41 -14.11 -21.85
N ALA A 318 13.59 -14.63 -22.13
CA ALA A 318 14.54 -14.02 -23.05
C ALA A 318 13.94 -13.87 -24.45
N LYS A 319 13.26 -14.91 -24.95
CA LYS A 319 12.57 -14.88 -26.24
C LYS A 319 11.49 -13.81 -26.28
N LEU A 320 10.58 -13.82 -25.30
CA LEU A 320 9.50 -12.81 -25.22
C LEU A 320 10.06 -11.39 -25.15
N PHE A 321 11.18 -11.22 -24.44
CA PHE A 321 11.82 -9.92 -24.35
C PHE A 321 12.42 -9.48 -25.70
N LEU A 322 13.00 -10.39 -26.48
CA LEU A 322 13.43 -10.11 -27.87
C LEU A 322 12.24 -9.78 -28.78
N ASP A 323 11.11 -10.42 -28.56
CA ASP A 323 9.86 -10.17 -29.29
C ASP A 323 9.16 -8.87 -28.84
N GLY A 324 9.82 -8.03 -28.05
CA GLY A 324 9.32 -6.73 -27.65
C GLY A 324 8.47 -6.71 -26.36
N ALA A 325 8.49 -7.77 -25.54
CA ALA A 325 7.68 -7.84 -24.33
C ALA A 325 7.87 -6.65 -23.40
N LYS A 326 6.78 -6.24 -22.76
CA LYS A 326 6.77 -5.26 -21.67
C LYS A 326 6.65 -5.95 -20.32
N ILE A 327 7.51 -5.58 -19.37
CA ILE A 327 7.57 -6.15 -18.04
C ILE A 327 6.91 -5.20 -17.05
N PHE A 328 5.94 -5.72 -16.29
CA PHE A 328 5.27 -5.01 -15.20
C PHE A 328 5.59 -5.67 -13.87
N VAL A 329 6.06 -4.89 -12.90
CA VAL A 329 6.41 -5.37 -11.56
C VAL A 329 5.58 -4.63 -10.52
N CYS A 330 4.84 -5.38 -9.67
CA CYS A 330 4.12 -4.78 -8.55
C CYS A 330 4.27 -5.62 -7.28
N GLY A 331 4.71 -4.96 -6.20
CA GLY A 331 4.94 -5.59 -4.90
C GLY A 331 5.96 -4.84 -4.05
N SER A 332 6.61 -5.53 -3.11
CA SER A 332 7.60 -4.91 -2.24
C SER A 332 8.82 -4.41 -3.01
N ALA A 333 9.15 -3.13 -2.82
CA ALA A 333 10.32 -2.49 -3.43
C ALA A 333 11.62 -3.18 -3.00
N SER A 334 11.78 -3.43 -1.70
CA SER A 334 13.00 -3.99 -1.12
C SER A 334 13.22 -5.48 -1.40
N LYS A 335 12.17 -6.22 -1.78
CA LYS A 335 12.23 -7.66 -2.02
C LYS A 335 11.96 -8.01 -3.48
N LEU A 336 10.70 -7.92 -3.92
CA LEU A 336 10.31 -8.38 -5.25
C LEU A 336 10.98 -7.57 -6.35
N ALA A 337 10.89 -6.24 -6.32
CA ALA A 337 11.44 -5.41 -7.40
C ALA A 337 12.96 -5.55 -7.50
N LYS A 338 13.66 -5.56 -6.36
CA LYS A 338 15.11 -5.77 -6.33
C LYS A 338 15.49 -7.12 -6.91
N SER A 339 14.88 -8.22 -6.43
CA SER A 339 15.21 -9.56 -6.92
C SER A 339 14.82 -9.79 -8.38
N THR A 340 13.72 -9.15 -8.84
CA THR A 340 13.35 -9.18 -10.27
C THR A 340 14.37 -8.45 -11.13
N SER A 341 14.84 -7.29 -10.72
CA SER A 341 15.89 -6.57 -11.43
C SER A 341 17.17 -7.39 -11.54
N GLU A 342 17.59 -8.04 -10.44
CA GLU A 342 18.78 -8.88 -10.44
C GLU A 342 18.65 -10.10 -11.36
N ILE A 343 17.48 -10.76 -11.37
CA ILE A 343 17.27 -11.92 -12.25
C ILE A 343 17.22 -11.52 -13.73
N CYS A 344 16.63 -10.36 -14.07
CA CYS A 344 16.62 -9.85 -15.44
C CYS A 344 18.05 -9.56 -15.95
N LYS A 345 18.90 -8.93 -15.12
CA LYS A 345 20.32 -8.72 -15.45
C LYS A 345 21.05 -10.03 -15.67
N LYS A 346 20.84 -11.00 -14.78
CA LYS A 346 21.45 -12.31 -14.88
C LYS A 346 21.07 -13.04 -16.18
N ILE A 347 19.81 -12.99 -16.58
CA ILE A 347 19.34 -13.56 -17.85
C ILE A 347 20.00 -12.84 -19.04
N TRP A 348 20.06 -11.51 -18.96
CA TRP A 348 20.68 -10.74 -20.02
C TRP A 348 22.18 -11.06 -20.19
N LEU A 349 22.93 -11.18 -19.09
CA LEU A 349 24.34 -11.57 -19.11
C LEU A 349 24.54 -12.97 -19.69
N GLU A 350 23.70 -13.95 -19.36
CA GLU A 350 23.73 -15.29 -19.94
C GLU A 350 23.58 -15.27 -21.47
N LYS A 351 22.74 -14.37 -21.98
CA LYS A 351 22.47 -14.21 -23.41
C LYS A 351 23.49 -13.29 -24.13
N ASN A 352 24.35 -12.61 -23.38
CA ASN A 352 25.37 -11.69 -23.93
C ASN A 352 26.75 -12.01 -23.34
N PRO A 353 27.35 -13.14 -23.71
CA PRO A 353 28.67 -13.56 -23.21
C PRO A 353 29.72 -12.47 -23.43
N GLY A 354 30.55 -12.20 -22.41
CA GLY A 354 31.63 -11.20 -22.47
C GLY A 354 31.20 -9.78 -22.05
N LYS A 355 29.93 -9.58 -21.70
CA LYS A 355 29.42 -8.32 -21.11
C LYS A 355 29.64 -8.30 -19.58
N SER A 356 29.82 -7.11 -19.02
CA SER A 356 30.06 -6.89 -17.59
C SER A 356 28.73 -6.62 -16.82
N ASP A 357 28.83 -6.61 -15.50
CA ASP A 357 27.71 -6.20 -14.64
C ASP A 357 27.32 -4.73 -14.86
N GLU A 358 28.28 -3.87 -15.21
CA GLU A 358 28.03 -2.47 -15.59
C GLU A 358 27.19 -2.40 -16.87
N ASP A 359 27.55 -3.17 -17.90
CA ASP A 359 26.75 -3.27 -19.13
C ASP A 359 25.31 -3.73 -18.84
N ALA A 360 25.13 -4.67 -17.91
CA ALA A 360 23.81 -5.17 -17.51
C ALA A 360 23.00 -4.12 -16.75
N ASN A 361 23.65 -3.28 -15.94
CA ASN A 361 22.99 -2.16 -15.26
C ASN A 361 22.53 -1.11 -16.28
N GLU A 362 23.39 -0.69 -17.19
CA GLU A 362 23.06 0.26 -18.25
C GLU A 362 21.91 -0.27 -19.14
N TRP A 363 21.97 -1.55 -19.51
CA TRP A 363 20.89 -2.18 -20.24
C TRP A 363 19.57 -2.12 -19.49
N LEU A 364 19.55 -2.50 -18.19
CA LEU A 364 18.34 -2.50 -17.40
C LEU A 364 17.78 -1.08 -17.21
N ASP A 365 18.64 -0.10 -16.97
CA ASP A 365 18.21 1.29 -16.80
C ASP A 365 17.57 1.84 -18.08
N LYS A 366 18.10 1.49 -19.23
CA LYS A 366 17.47 1.78 -20.53
C LYS A 366 16.10 1.10 -20.67
N GLN A 367 15.93 -0.16 -20.18
CA GLN A 367 14.63 -0.83 -20.22
C GLN A 367 13.61 -0.17 -19.30
N LYS A 368 14.03 0.43 -18.18
CA LYS A 368 13.13 1.15 -17.25
C LYS A 368 12.49 2.41 -17.85
N GLU A 369 13.02 2.93 -18.94
CA GLU A 369 12.44 4.08 -19.63
C GLU A 369 11.08 3.73 -20.26
N ASP A 370 10.90 2.51 -20.77
CA ASP A 370 9.70 2.11 -21.52
C ASP A 370 9.21 0.69 -21.24
N ARG A 371 10.09 -0.30 -21.19
CA ARG A 371 9.74 -1.73 -21.22
C ARG A 371 9.75 -2.44 -19.87
N TYR A 372 10.41 -1.90 -18.86
CA TYR A 372 10.44 -2.43 -17.51
C TYR A 372 9.80 -1.41 -16.55
N VAL A 373 8.54 -1.60 -16.22
CA VAL A 373 7.77 -0.63 -15.45
C VAL A 373 7.36 -1.21 -14.11
N SER A 374 7.54 -0.45 -13.03
CA SER A 374 7.23 -0.90 -11.68
C SER A 374 6.30 0.04 -10.94
N ASP A 375 5.36 -0.54 -10.19
CA ASP A 375 4.51 0.11 -9.18
C ASP A 375 4.75 -0.61 -7.85
N VAL A 376 5.67 -0.06 -7.05
CA VAL A 376 6.20 -0.74 -5.86
C VAL A 376 5.86 0.00 -4.58
N PHE A 377 5.72 -0.76 -3.49
CA PHE A 377 5.41 -0.26 -2.15
C PHE A 377 6.29 -0.93 -1.08
N GLU A 378 6.39 -0.32 0.10
CA GLU A 378 7.14 -0.83 1.25
C GLU A 378 6.22 -1.46 2.31
#